data_9073479fb7f39866efb1b675029e57e4
#
_entry.id   9073479fb7f39866efb1b675029e57e4
#
_cell.length_a   1.000
_cell.length_b   1.000
_cell.length_c   1.000
_cell.angle_alpha   90.00
_cell.angle_beta   90.00
_cell.angle_gamma   90.00
#
_symmetry.space_group_name_H-M   'P 1'
#
loop_
_entity.id
_entity.type
_entity.pdbx_description
1 polymer ?
#
loop_
_entity_poly.entity_id
_entity_poly.type
_entity_poly.pdbx_seq_one_letter_code
_entity_poly.pdbx_strand_id
1 'polypeptide(L)'
;MKPERHGHRRHQAAANKATVRVFANLVGSEVVFTHDWKANGGKPQDPPITLKNKSGDWDMDFEFHDATGLGLQFVSPADEAMWVKQGSGCPTGKGNGGQISFGANPTANGLSVGNGNQGAACDLHFMLRFTDGQKIHEYDPIIKNGGST
;
A
#
# COMPACT_ATOMS: atom_id res chain seq x y z
N MET A 1 29.42 1.05 13.68
CA MET A 1 28.98 1.25 13.33
C MET A 1 28.82 1.51 12.68
N LYS A 2 28.51 1.60 12.73
CA LYS A 2 28.03 1.89 12.25
C LYS A 2 27.76 2.33 11.59
N PRO A 3 27.53 2.62 11.40
CA PRO A 3 26.93 3.06 10.70
C PRO A 3 26.47 3.59 10.26
N GLU A 4 26.13 3.89 10.24
CA GLU A 4 25.34 4.34 9.87
C GLU A 4 24.78 4.82 9.27
N ARG A 5 24.72 5.35 9.24
CA ARG A 5 23.93 5.59 8.78
C ARG A 5 23.53 6.44 8.27
N HIS A 6 23.34 6.75 8.31
CA HIS A 6 22.65 7.34 7.89
C HIS A 6 22.07 7.90 7.09
N GLY A 7 21.83 8.40 6.81
CA GLY A 7 21.07 8.78 6.25
C GLY A 7 20.53 8.70 5.29
N HIS A 8 20.65 8.65 5.06
CA HIS A 8 19.97 8.23 4.30
C HIS A 8 19.60 7.56 4.17
N ARG A 9 19.89 8.09 4.28
CA ARG A 9 19.54 7.11 4.72
C ARG A 9 19.01 5.84 4.18
N ARG A 10 19.66 4.98 3.66
CA ARG A 10 18.95 3.97 3.42
C ARG A 10 18.35 3.64 4.60
N HIS A 11 17.66 3.42 4.53
CA HIS A 11 17.09 3.37 5.73
C HIS A 11 16.98 1.98 6.29
N GLN A 12 16.75 1.87 7.54
CA GLN A 12 16.52 0.61 8.19
C GLN A 12 15.09 0.17 7.95
N ALA A 13 14.87 -1.15 7.93
CA ALA A 13 13.54 -1.69 7.89
C ALA A 13 12.76 -1.26 9.14
N ALA A 14 11.49 -1.00 8.99
CA ALA A 14 10.61 -0.69 10.10
C ALA A 14 10.48 -1.90 11.04
N ALA A 15 10.17 -1.63 12.31
CA ALA A 15 9.96 -2.69 13.30
C ALA A 15 8.72 -3.52 13.00
N ASN A 16 7.74 -2.93 12.28
CA ASN A 16 6.47 -3.58 11.96
C ASN A 16 6.34 -3.78 10.46
N LYS A 17 5.70 -4.85 10.07
CA LYS A 17 5.45 -5.15 8.67
C LYS A 17 4.01 -5.59 8.46
N ALA A 18 3.35 -4.98 7.48
CA ALA A 18 2.05 -5.41 7.02
C ALA A 18 2.21 -6.03 5.64
N THR A 19 1.64 -7.20 5.42
CA THR A 19 1.58 -7.82 4.10
C THR A 19 0.13 -7.78 3.66
N VAL A 20 -0.11 -7.11 2.52
CA VAL A 20 -1.45 -6.92 1.97
C VAL A 20 -1.55 -7.75 0.70
N ARG A 21 -2.47 -8.71 0.68
CA ARG A 21 -2.70 -9.50 -0.53
C ARG A 21 -3.88 -8.91 -1.28
N VAL A 22 -3.66 -8.53 -2.51
CA VAL A 22 -4.67 -7.94 -3.37
C VAL A 22 -5.00 -8.93 -4.48
N PHE A 23 -6.28 -9.18 -4.68
CA PHE A 23 -6.77 -10.15 -5.66
C PHE A 23 -7.62 -9.44 -6.70
N ALA A 24 -7.41 -9.76 -7.96
CA ALA A 24 -8.25 -9.28 -9.05
C ALA A 24 -8.90 -10.46 -9.74
N ASN A 25 -10.22 -10.39 -9.92
CA ASN A 25 -11.01 -11.42 -10.57
C ASN A 25 -11.92 -10.77 -11.60
N LEU A 26 -12.35 -11.56 -12.59
CA LEU A 26 -13.40 -11.12 -13.50
C LEU A 26 -14.75 -11.59 -12.99
N VAL A 27 -15.69 -10.67 -12.90
CA VAL A 27 -17.11 -10.97 -12.68
C VAL A 27 -17.85 -10.47 -13.90
N GLY A 28 -18.22 -11.39 -14.78
CA GLY A 28 -18.66 -11.01 -16.12
C GLY A 28 -17.50 -10.38 -16.87
N SER A 29 -17.65 -9.14 -17.32
CA SER A 29 -16.60 -8.37 -17.99
C SER A 29 -15.91 -7.36 -17.07
N GLU A 30 -16.26 -7.34 -15.78
CA GLU A 30 -15.71 -6.38 -14.83
C GLU A 30 -14.58 -6.96 -14.02
N VAL A 31 -13.53 -6.15 -13.79
CA VAL A 31 -12.48 -6.48 -12.88
C VAL A 31 -12.93 -6.11 -11.46
N VAL A 32 -12.95 -7.09 -10.57
CA VAL A 32 -13.34 -6.89 -9.17
C VAL A 32 -12.14 -7.18 -8.29
N PHE A 33 -11.81 -6.21 -7.44
CA PHE A 33 -10.68 -6.32 -6.51
C PHE A 33 -11.15 -6.62 -5.10
N THR A 34 -10.37 -7.44 -4.40
CA THR A 34 -10.53 -7.70 -2.97
C THR A 34 -9.15 -7.73 -2.34
N HIS A 35 -9.09 -7.64 -1.00
CA HIS A 35 -7.82 -7.81 -0.30
C HIS A 35 -8.03 -8.36 1.09
N ASP A 36 -6.97 -8.93 1.62
CA ASP A 36 -6.80 -9.20 3.05
C ASP A 36 -5.40 -8.71 3.44
N TRP A 37 -5.11 -8.73 4.72
CA TRP A 37 -3.81 -8.28 5.21
C TRP A 37 -3.43 -9.02 6.46
N LYS A 38 -2.13 -9.02 6.78
CA LYS A 38 -1.64 -9.58 8.04
C LYS A 38 -0.53 -8.69 8.59
N ALA A 39 -0.45 -8.66 9.92
CA ALA A 39 0.54 -7.87 10.64
C ALA A 39 1.62 -8.80 11.20
N ASN A 40 2.88 -8.46 10.96
CA ASN A 40 4.03 -9.09 11.61
C ASN A 40 4.00 -10.63 11.53
N GLY A 41 3.62 -11.17 10.36
CA GLY A 41 3.57 -12.61 10.17
C GLY A 41 2.40 -13.30 10.83
N GLY A 42 1.41 -12.55 11.30
CA GLY A 42 0.19 -13.11 11.88
C GLY A 42 -0.75 -13.71 10.85
N LYS A 43 -1.95 -14.00 11.27
CA LYS A 43 -2.97 -14.59 10.38
C LYS A 43 -3.58 -13.52 9.49
N PRO A 44 -4.05 -13.89 8.29
CA PRO A 44 -4.79 -12.95 7.44
C PRO A 44 -6.03 -12.42 8.14
N GLN A 45 -6.29 -11.14 7.94
CA GLN A 45 -7.43 -10.42 8.51
C GLN A 45 -8.22 -9.77 7.38
N ASP A 46 -9.51 -9.54 7.64
CA ASP A 46 -10.36 -8.81 6.72
C ASP A 46 -10.05 -7.32 6.75
N PRO A 47 -10.36 -6.58 5.65
CA PRO A 47 -10.25 -5.13 5.68
C PRO A 47 -11.15 -4.52 6.77
N PRO A 48 -10.83 -3.31 7.25
CA PRO A 48 -9.75 -2.44 6.79
C PRO A 48 -8.41 -2.78 7.40
N ILE A 49 -7.34 -2.32 6.74
CA ILE A 49 -5.99 -2.38 7.31
C ILE A 49 -5.95 -1.40 8.47
N THR A 50 -5.60 -1.88 9.65
CA THR A 50 -5.61 -1.05 10.87
C THR A 50 -4.25 -1.13 11.56
N LEU A 51 -3.55 0.00 11.59
CA LEU A 51 -2.24 0.08 12.24
C LEU A 51 -2.44 0.71 13.62
N LYS A 52 -1.95 0.03 14.65
CA LYS A 52 -2.22 0.41 16.04
C LYS A 52 -1.62 1.77 16.37
N ASN A 53 -2.29 2.48 17.27
CA ASN A 53 -1.79 3.72 17.85
C ASN A 53 -0.45 3.45 18.54
N LYS A 54 0.50 4.35 18.32
CA LYS A 54 1.83 4.31 18.93
C LYS A 54 2.65 3.06 18.58
N SER A 55 2.28 2.37 17.51
CA SER A 55 3.05 1.21 17.06
C SER A 55 4.29 1.58 16.24
N GLY A 56 4.40 2.86 15.84
CA GLY A 56 5.53 3.33 15.03
C GLY A 56 5.30 3.09 13.55
N ASP A 57 6.38 3.21 12.78
CA ASP A 57 6.33 3.03 11.33
C ASP A 57 6.20 1.58 10.95
N TRP A 58 5.65 1.40 9.76
CA TRP A 58 5.37 0.10 9.17
C TRP A 58 5.96 0.04 7.78
N ASP A 59 6.53 -1.12 7.44
CA ASP A 59 6.76 -1.49 6.05
C ASP A 59 5.49 -2.18 5.56
N MET A 60 5.00 -1.79 4.40
CA MET A 60 3.80 -2.37 3.81
C MET A 60 4.16 -3.00 2.48
N ASP A 61 4.00 -4.31 2.39
CA ASP A 61 4.24 -5.07 1.16
C ASP A 61 2.89 -5.44 0.56
N PHE A 62 2.65 -5.00 -0.67
CA PHE A 62 1.46 -5.35 -1.42
C PHE A 62 1.81 -6.47 -2.40
N GLU A 63 1.13 -7.60 -2.26
CA GLU A 63 1.27 -8.74 -3.14
C GLU A 63 0.04 -8.83 -4.03
N PHE A 64 0.23 -8.79 -5.32
CA PHE A 64 -0.88 -8.77 -6.27
C PHE A 64 -1.05 -10.12 -6.94
N HIS A 65 -2.27 -10.62 -6.92
CA HIS A 65 -2.66 -11.90 -7.52
C HIS A 65 -3.73 -11.63 -8.57
N ASP A 66 -3.32 -11.72 -9.84
CA ASP A 66 -4.22 -11.48 -10.96
C ASP A 66 -4.82 -12.79 -11.46
N ALA A 67 -6.12 -12.96 -11.24
CA ALA A 67 -6.86 -14.10 -11.75
C ALA A 67 -7.77 -13.69 -12.92
N THR A 68 -7.60 -12.47 -13.47
CA THR A 68 -8.45 -12.01 -14.57
C THR A 68 -8.06 -12.58 -15.93
N GLY A 69 -6.80 -12.97 -16.09
CA GLY A 69 -6.27 -13.36 -17.40
C GLY A 69 -5.92 -12.16 -18.30
N LEU A 70 -6.07 -10.93 -17.80
CA LEU A 70 -5.79 -9.71 -18.59
C LEU A 70 -4.32 -9.29 -18.54
N GLY A 71 -3.51 -9.95 -17.72
CA GLY A 71 -2.11 -9.59 -17.56
C GLY A 71 -1.93 -8.29 -16.80
N LEU A 72 -2.75 -8.09 -15.76
CA LEU A 72 -2.65 -6.89 -14.94
C LEU A 72 -1.34 -6.86 -14.16
N GLN A 73 -0.74 -5.69 -14.10
CA GLN A 73 0.47 -5.48 -13.30
C GLN A 73 0.48 -4.06 -12.76
N PHE A 74 1.21 -3.86 -11.66
CA PHE A 74 1.33 -2.52 -11.10
C PHE A 74 1.83 -1.52 -12.13
N VAL A 75 1.25 -0.33 -12.11
CA VAL A 75 1.77 0.82 -12.86
C VAL A 75 3.10 1.22 -12.22
N SER A 76 4.04 1.70 -13.00
CA SER A 76 5.34 2.16 -12.54
C SER A 76 5.49 3.65 -12.88
N PRO A 77 6.24 4.43 -12.09
CA PRO A 77 6.95 4.07 -10.85
C PRO A 77 6.04 3.93 -9.63
N ALA A 78 6.63 3.75 -8.44
CA ALA A 78 5.87 3.47 -7.22
C ALA A 78 4.80 4.51 -6.90
N ASP A 79 5.10 5.80 -7.07
CA ASP A 79 4.15 6.87 -6.77
C ASP A 79 3.02 6.97 -7.81
N GLU A 80 3.12 6.24 -8.93
CA GLU A 80 2.03 6.07 -9.87
C GLU A 80 1.24 4.80 -9.59
N ALA A 81 1.87 3.81 -8.96
CA ALA A 81 1.19 2.57 -8.58
C ALA A 81 0.24 2.78 -7.42
N MET A 82 0.51 3.75 -6.57
CA MET A 82 -0.27 4.01 -5.37
C MET A 82 -0.42 5.52 -5.16
N TRP A 83 -1.66 5.98 -5.20
CA TRP A 83 -2.01 7.35 -4.86
C TRP A 83 -2.66 7.35 -3.48
N VAL A 84 -2.31 8.31 -2.61
CA VAL A 84 -2.77 8.31 -1.23
C VAL A 84 -3.28 9.70 -0.87
N LYS A 85 -4.42 9.75 -0.18
CA LYS A 85 -5.03 10.98 0.30
C LYS A 85 -5.45 10.78 1.75
N GLN A 86 -5.06 11.70 2.62
CA GLN A 86 -5.51 11.68 4.00
C GLN A 86 -6.91 12.30 4.10
N GLY A 87 -7.74 11.73 4.95
CA GLY A 87 -9.10 12.22 5.14
C GLY A 87 -10.11 11.48 4.30
N SER A 88 -11.23 12.10 4.00
CA SER A 88 -12.33 11.47 3.28
C SER A 88 -12.18 11.63 1.76
N GLY A 89 -12.71 10.67 1.04
CA GLY A 89 -12.79 10.69 -0.42
C GLY A 89 -11.61 10.00 -1.09
N CYS A 90 -11.85 9.56 -2.31
CA CYS A 90 -10.84 8.87 -3.11
C CYS A 90 -9.76 9.84 -3.60
N PRO A 91 -8.50 9.39 -3.71
CA PRO A 91 -7.47 10.19 -4.37
C PRO A 91 -7.86 10.46 -5.82
N THR A 92 -7.60 11.69 -6.27
CA THR A 92 -7.83 12.10 -7.65
C THR A 92 -6.53 12.37 -8.39
N GLY A 93 -5.39 12.18 -7.74
CA GLY A 93 -4.07 12.39 -8.31
C GLY A 93 -3.01 11.84 -7.39
N LYS A 94 -1.76 11.99 -7.83
CA LYS A 94 -0.61 11.51 -7.06
C LYS A 94 -0.54 12.18 -5.70
N GLY A 95 -0.15 11.43 -4.69
CA GLY A 95 0.06 11.95 -3.36
C GLY A 95 0.47 10.83 -2.41
N ASN A 96 0.99 11.21 -1.26
CA ASN A 96 1.44 10.26 -0.25
C ASN A 96 0.64 10.34 1.07
N GLY A 97 -0.37 11.19 1.13
CA GLY A 97 -1.18 11.36 2.34
C GLY A 97 -0.42 11.87 3.56
N GLY A 98 0.81 12.33 3.37
CA GLY A 98 1.66 12.79 4.46
C GLY A 98 2.31 11.68 5.27
N GLN A 99 2.04 10.41 4.97
CA GLN A 99 2.49 9.26 5.76
C GLN A 99 3.27 8.23 4.96
N ILE A 100 3.00 8.13 3.66
CA ILE A 100 3.57 7.06 2.84
C ILE A 100 4.90 7.50 2.24
N SER A 101 5.88 6.61 2.31
CA SER A 101 7.19 6.80 1.67
C SER A 101 7.31 5.80 0.54
N PHE A 102 7.54 6.32 -0.66
CA PHE A 102 7.75 5.48 -1.84
C PHE A 102 9.25 5.21 -1.99
N GLY A 103 9.59 4.00 -2.36
CA GLY A 103 10.97 3.58 -2.57
C GLY A 103 11.18 3.01 -3.97
N ALA A 104 11.61 1.76 -4.03
CA ALA A 104 11.88 1.10 -5.30
C ALA A 104 10.64 1.01 -6.19
N ASN A 105 10.86 0.97 -7.49
CA ASN A 105 9.78 0.74 -8.44
C ASN A 105 9.11 -0.60 -8.17
N PRO A 106 7.80 -0.71 -8.42
CA PRO A 106 7.13 -1.98 -8.25
C PRO A 106 7.60 -3.00 -9.28
N THR A 107 7.44 -4.27 -8.92
CA THR A 107 7.46 -5.35 -9.91
C THR A 107 6.04 -5.51 -10.45
N ALA A 108 5.85 -6.45 -11.38
CA ALA A 108 4.52 -6.68 -11.95
C ALA A 108 3.48 -6.96 -10.85
N ASN A 109 3.86 -7.69 -9.82
CA ASN A 109 2.92 -8.14 -8.79
C ASN A 109 3.38 -7.84 -7.35
N GLY A 110 4.27 -6.89 -7.17
CA GLY A 110 4.75 -6.49 -5.85
C GLY A 110 5.01 -5.00 -5.75
N LEU A 111 4.60 -4.39 -4.63
CA LEU A 111 4.88 -3.00 -4.31
C LEU A 111 5.16 -2.89 -2.82
N SER A 112 6.28 -2.26 -2.47
CA SER A 112 6.63 -2.04 -1.07
C SER A 112 6.72 -0.54 -0.78
N VAL A 113 6.08 -0.12 0.30
CA VAL A 113 6.09 1.29 0.74
C VAL A 113 6.27 1.33 2.26
N GLY A 114 6.69 2.50 2.75
CA GLY A 114 6.70 2.77 4.18
C GLY A 114 5.47 3.58 4.57
N ASN A 115 5.01 3.41 5.81
CA ASN A 115 3.92 4.19 6.38
C ASN A 115 4.39 4.66 7.75
N GLY A 116 4.50 5.99 7.93
CA GLY A 116 5.01 6.57 9.16
C GLY A 116 4.11 6.37 10.36
N ASN A 117 2.80 6.30 10.15
CA ASN A 117 1.82 6.13 11.23
C ASN A 117 2.04 7.15 12.35
N GLN A 118 2.24 8.41 11.97
CA GLN A 118 2.63 9.49 12.86
C GLN A 118 1.49 10.48 13.07
N GLY A 119 1.60 11.28 14.14
CA GLY A 119 0.65 12.35 14.42
C GLY A 119 -0.70 11.83 14.89
N ALA A 120 -1.76 12.58 14.63
CA ALA A 120 -3.10 12.18 15.00
C ALA A 120 -3.56 10.98 14.19
N ALA A 121 -4.43 10.16 14.77
CA ALA A 121 -5.04 9.06 14.03
C ALA A 121 -5.75 9.59 12.78
N CYS A 122 -5.62 8.88 11.68
CA CYS A 122 -6.21 9.32 10.42
C CYS A 122 -6.52 8.13 9.52
N ASP A 123 -7.44 8.36 8.59
CA ASP A 123 -7.71 7.40 7.52
C ASP A 123 -6.91 7.83 6.28
N LEU A 124 -6.25 6.86 5.67
CA LEU A 124 -5.59 7.05 4.38
C LEU A 124 -6.40 6.32 3.33
N HIS A 125 -7.05 7.09 2.47
CA HIS A 125 -7.65 6.52 1.27
C HIS A 125 -6.54 6.33 0.26
N PHE A 126 -6.40 5.14 -0.27
CA PHE A 126 -5.35 4.89 -1.26
C PHE A 126 -5.96 4.21 -2.49
N MET A 127 -5.30 4.42 -3.60
CA MET A 127 -5.71 3.86 -4.87
C MET A 127 -4.54 3.09 -5.44
N LEU A 128 -4.68 1.79 -5.56
CA LEU A 128 -3.72 0.96 -6.26
C LEU A 128 -4.07 0.95 -7.74
N ARG A 129 -3.07 1.11 -8.58
CA ARG A 129 -3.27 1.27 -10.01
C ARG A 129 -2.52 0.18 -10.77
N PHE A 130 -3.24 -0.47 -11.66
CA PHE A 130 -2.74 -1.59 -12.45
C PHE A 130 -3.00 -1.32 -13.92
N THR A 131 -2.12 -1.81 -14.78
CA THR A 131 -2.30 -1.66 -16.22
C THR A 131 -2.44 -3.03 -16.87
N ASP A 132 -3.27 -3.11 -17.90
CA ASP A 132 -3.35 -4.28 -18.77
C ASP A 132 -2.57 -4.05 -20.07
N GLY A 133 -1.80 -2.97 -20.14
CA GLY A 133 -1.07 -2.56 -21.33
C GLY A 133 -1.80 -1.53 -22.17
N GLN A 134 -3.09 -1.30 -21.93
CA GLN A 134 -3.91 -0.35 -22.68
C GLN A 134 -4.63 0.64 -21.77
N LYS A 135 -5.15 0.17 -20.65
CA LYS A 135 -5.84 1.07 -19.72
C LYS A 135 -5.48 0.74 -18.28
N ILE A 136 -5.83 1.66 -17.39
CA ILE A 136 -5.56 1.56 -15.96
C ILE A 136 -6.81 1.06 -15.26
N HIS A 137 -6.61 0.10 -14.35
CA HIS A 137 -7.64 -0.41 -13.45
C HIS A 137 -7.28 0.00 -12.03
N GLU A 138 -8.24 0.52 -11.28
CA GLU A 138 -7.98 1.16 -10.00
C GLU A 138 -8.75 0.49 -8.87
N TYR A 139 -8.10 0.35 -7.71
CA TYR A 139 -8.66 -0.22 -6.50
C TYR A 139 -8.41 0.73 -5.33
N ASP A 140 -9.46 1.08 -4.59
CA ASP A 140 -9.47 2.21 -3.66
C ASP A 140 -9.85 1.78 -2.24
N PRO A 141 -8.97 1.07 -1.52
CA PRO A 141 -9.21 0.71 -0.11
C PRO A 141 -8.73 1.80 0.86
N ILE A 142 -8.81 1.47 2.16
CA ILE A 142 -8.48 2.40 3.24
C ILE A 142 -7.47 1.75 4.18
N ILE A 143 -6.51 2.58 4.65
CA ILE A 143 -5.65 2.24 5.78
C ILE A 143 -6.07 3.13 6.94
N LYS A 144 -6.33 2.54 8.10
CA LYS A 144 -6.59 3.29 9.33
C LYS A 144 -5.29 3.37 10.12
N ASN A 145 -4.68 4.56 10.10
CA ASN A 145 -3.48 4.82 10.89
C ASN A 145 -3.89 5.20 12.31
N GLY A 146 -3.40 4.47 13.29
CA GLY A 146 -3.67 4.78 14.70
C GLY A 146 -2.91 6.01 15.18
N GLY A 147 -1.84 6.38 14.49
CA GLY A 147 -1.05 7.56 14.81
C GLY A 147 -0.07 7.33 15.95
N SER A 148 0.45 8.44 16.47
CA SER A 148 1.45 8.43 17.55
C SER A 148 1.08 9.35 18.71
N THR A 149 -0.08 9.97 18.69
CA THR A 149 -0.51 10.91 19.72
C THR A 149 -1.54 10.33 20.68
#